data_8f35a4c2e0a1773af64261f93d063c90
#
_entry.id   8f35a4c2e0a1773af64261f93d063c90
#
_cell.length_a   1.000
_cell.length_b   1.000
_cell.length_c   1.000
_cell.angle_alpha   90.00
_cell.angle_beta   90.00
_cell.angle_gamma   90.00
#
_symmetry.space_group_name_H-M   'P 1'
#
loop_
_entity.id
_entity.type
_entity.pdbx_description
1 polymer ?
#
loop_
_entity_poly.entity_id
_entity_poly.type
_entity_poly.pdbx_seq_one_letter_code
_entity_poly.pdbx_strand_id
1 'polypeptide(L)'
;MLSGSSLLAVGILAIAGEFKQGNTVRILSQSGREIARGSVNYSSQTLQKLKGLHSDEFKNILLDNSPIFDETVHRDNMVLWSN
;
A
#
# COMPACT_ATOMS: atom_id res chain seq x y z
N MET A 1 -3.85 -7.55 5.54
CA MET A 1 -4.74 -8.64 5.15
C MET A 1 -5.79 -8.14 4.18
N LEU A 2 -6.09 -8.93 3.16
CA LEU A 2 -7.01 -8.55 2.10
C LEU A 2 -8.20 -9.48 2.11
N SER A 3 -9.34 -9.04 2.53
CA SER A 3 -10.56 -9.83 2.48
C SER A 3 -11.68 -8.94 1.98
N GLY A 4 -11.56 -8.52 0.71
CA GLY A 4 -12.49 -7.60 0.10
C GLY A 4 -12.29 -6.17 0.55
N SER A 5 -11.24 -5.90 1.32
CA SER A 5 -10.92 -4.58 1.85
C SER A 5 -9.68 -4.01 1.16
N SER A 6 -9.47 -2.72 1.31
CA SER A 6 -8.28 -2.04 0.81
C SER A 6 -7.04 -2.46 1.59
N LEU A 7 -5.87 -2.31 0.96
CA LEU A 7 -4.60 -2.52 1.65
C LEU A 7 -4.22 -1.24 2.38
N LEU A 8 -4.03 -1.34 3.68
CA LEU A 8 -3.63 -0.22 4.53
C LEU A 8 -2.15 -0.34 4.89
N ALA A 9 -1.50 0.82 5.11
CA ALA A 9 -0.08 0.85 5.44
C ALA A 9 0.23 0.09 6.72
N VAL A 10 -0.67 0.09 7.69
CA VAL A 10 -0.47 -0.60 8.95
C VAL A 10 -0.27 -2.11 8.76
N GLY A 11 -0.81 -2.68 7.68
CA GLY A 11 -0.67 -4.09 7.37
C GLY A 11 0.56 -4.44 6.54
N ILE A 12 1.38 -3.46 6.17
CA ILE A 12 2.54 -3.69 5.30
C ILE A 12 3.77 -3.98 6.17
N LEU A 13 4.38 -5.13 5.92
CA LEU A 13 5.59 -5.54 6.65
C LEU A 13 6.86 -5.14 5.90
N ALA A 14 6.86 -5.22 4.57
CA ALA A 14 8.04 -4.94 3.76
C ALA A 14 7.63 -4.46 2.38
N ILE A 15 8.51 -3.71 1.75
CA ILE A 15 8.33 -3.20 0.40
C ILE A 15 9.56 -3.58 -0.40
N ALA A 16 9.33 -4.14 -1.59
CA ALA A 16 10.41 -4.53 -2.47
C ALA A 16 10.33 -3.77 -3.79
N GLY A 17 11.48 -3.42 -4.34
CA GLY A 17 11.56 -2.73 -5.61
C GLY A 17 11.22 -1.25 -5.51
N GLU A 18 11.20 -0.60 -6.66
CA GLU A 18 10.90 0.82 -6.77
C GLU A 18 9.68 1.02 -7.64
N PHE A 19 8.79 1.92 -7.22
CA PHE A 19 7.61 2.26 -7.99
C PHE A 19 7.17 3.67 -7.65
N LYS A 20 6.35 4.24 -8.52
CA LYS A 20 5.81 5.58 -8.35
C LYS A 20 4.32 5.49 -8.04
N GLN A 21 3.80 6.56 -7.48
CA GLN A 21 2.36 6.69 -7.28
C GLN A 21 1.64 6.42 -8.60
N GLY A 22 0.60 5.60 -8.54
CA GLY A 22 -0.20 5.24 -9.70
C GLY A 22 0.28 3.99 -10.44
N ASN A 23 1.49 3.52 -10.14
CA ASN A 23 1.97 2.28 -10.75
C ASN A 23 1.18 1.08 -10.22
N THR A 24 1.09 0.04 -11.03
CA THR A 24 0.51 -1.23 -10.60
C THR A 24 1.56 -2.01 -9.83
N VAL A 25 1.20 -2.47 -8.64
CA VAL A 25 2.09 -3.23 -7.78
C VAL A 25 1.48 -4.59 -7.48
N ARG A 26 2.34 -5.56 -7.19
CA ARG A 26 1.92 -6.88 -6.74
C ARG A 26 1.86 -6.89 -5.22
N ILE A 27 0.83 -7.51 -4.69
CA ILE A 27 0.66 -7.63 -3.25
C ILE A 27 0.88 -9.09 -2.89
N LEU A 28 1.84 -9.33 -2.01
CA LEU A 28 2.25 -10.67 -1.64
C LEU A 28 1.85 -10.96 -0.20
N SER A 29 1.48 -12.22 0.05
CA SER A 29 1.30 -12.70 1.42
C SER A 29 2.67 -12.87 2.08
N GLN A 30 2.66 -13.16 3.38
CA GLN A 30 3.90 -13.40 4.12
C GLN A 30 4.69 -14.58 3.56
N SER A 31 4.01 -15.53 2.94
CA SER A 31 4.66 -16.68 2.32
C SER A 31 5.26 -16.38 0.95
N GLY A 32 5.06 -15.16 0.44
CA GLY A 32 5.58 -14.76 -0.87
C GLY A 32 4.63 -15.03 -2.01
N ARG A 33 3.42 -15.47 -1.74
CA ARG A 33 2.42 -15.76 -2.76
C ARG A 33 1.73 -14.47 -3.19
N GLU A 34 1.63 -14.24 -4.50
CA GLU A 34 0.90 -13.08 -5.00
C GLU A 34 -0.60 -13.30 -4.78
N ILE A 35 -1.23 -12.38 -4.04
CA ILE A 35 -2.65 -12.49 -3.70
C ILE A 35 -3.49 -11.41 -4.35
N ALA A 36 -2.85 -10.34 -4.85
CA ALA A 36 -3.58 -9.25 -5.50
C ALA A 36 -2.63 -8.39 -6.32
N ARG A 37 -3.21 -7.54 -7.15
CA ARG A 37 -2.50 -6.45 -7.84
C ARG A 37 -3.37 -5.21 -7.79
N GLY A 38 -2.73 -4.06 -7.78
CA GLY A 38 -3.48 -2.83 -7.79
C GLY A 38 -2.63 -1.61 -8.01
N SER A 39 -3.31 -0.50 -8.25
CA SER A 39 -2.67 0.80 -8.41
C SER A 39 -2.37 1.36 -7.04
N VAL A 40 -1.12 1.73 -6.81
CA VAL A 40 -0.66 2.18 -5.49
C VAL A 40 -0.84 3.70 -5.35
N ASN A 41 -1.20 4.16 -4.16
CA ASN A 41 -1.43 5.56 -3.87
C ASN A 41 -0.18 6.31 -3.42
N TYR A 42 0.92 5.61 -3.18
CA TYR A 42 2.18 6.21 -2.73
C TYR A 42 3.35 5.61 -3.49
N SER A 43 4.43 6.39 -3.63
CA SER A 43 5.67 5.84 -4.16
C SER A 43 6.30 4.88 -3.15
N SER A 44 7.22 4.03 -3.65
CA SER A 44 7.94 3.11 -2.77
C SER A 44 8.72 3.84 -1.68
N GLN A 45 9.31 4.99 -2.01
CA GLN A 45 10.06 5.79 -1.04
C GLN A 45 9.15 6.28 0.09
N THR A 46 7.98 6.79 -0.26
CA THR A 46 7.01 7.26 0.72
C THR A 46 6.50 6.11 1.57
N LEU A 47 6.19 4.98 0.95
CA LEU A 47 5.68 3.82 1.69
C LEU A 47 6.69 3.25 2.67
N GLN A 48 7.99 3.35 2.38
CA GLN A 48 9.01 2.92 3.35
C GLN A 48 8.87 3.69 4.66
N LYS A 49 8.40 4.93 4.60
CA LYS A 49 8.19 5.74 5.79
C LYS A 49 6.86 5.45 6.47
N LEU A 50 5.86 5.02 5.71
CA LEU A 50 4.50 4.87 6.22
C LEU A 50 4.16 3.44 6.63
N LYS A 51 4.89 2.44 6.15
CA LYS A 51 4.55 1.05 6.41
C LYS A 51 4.49 0.77 7.91
N GLY A 52 3.49 0.01 8.31
CA GLY A 52 3.30 -0.32 9.71
C GLY A 52 2.64 0.77 10.54
N LEU A 53 2.37 1.93 9.95
CA LEU A 53 1.76 3.05 10.68
C LEU A 53 0.27 3.17 10.36
N HIS A 54 -0.48 3.69 11.31
CA HIS A 54 -1.87 4.08 11.08
C HIS A 54 -1.92 5.42 10.35
N SER A 55 -2.98 5.63 9.57
CA SER A 55 -3.08 6.82 8.72
C SER A 55 -3.12 8.13 9.52
N ASP A 56 -3.56 8.10 10.76
CA ASP A 56 -3.58 9.30 11.59
C ASP A 56 -2.19 9.79 11.96
N GLU A 57 -1.15 8.98 11.73
CA GLU A 57 0.23 9.36 11.98
C GLU A 57 0.92 9.92 10.73
N PHE A 58 0.27 9.82 9.56
CA PHE A 58 0.90 10.16 8.27
C PHE A 58 1.30 11.62 8.19
N LYS A 59 0.49 12.53 8.73
CA LYS A 59 0.79 13.96 8.66
C LYS A 59 2.05 14.32 9.43
N ASN A 60 2.43 13.52 10.41
CA ASN A 60 3.66 13.74 11.17
C ASN A 60 4.89 13.28 10.39
N ILE A 61 4.70 12.38 9.42
CA ILE A 61 5.77 11.83 8.58
C ILE A 61 5.86 12.59 7.27
N LEU A 62 4.70 12.89 6.66
CA LEU A 62 4.61 13.62 5.40
C LEU A 62 4.55 15.12 5.72
N LEU A 63 5.72 15.75 5.80
CA LEU A 63 5.84 17.13 6.24
C LEU A 63 5.57 18.14 5.13
N ASP A 64 5.46 17.70 3.89
CA ASP A 64 5.06 18.55 2.79
C ASP A 64 3.52 18.52 2.69
N ASN A 65 2.97 19.29 1.75
CA ASN A 65 1.52 19.35 1.54
C ASN A 65 1.03 18.26 0.61
N SER A 66 1.69 17.11 0.60
CA SER A 66 1.27 15.99 -0.22
C SER A 66 -0.08 15.47 0.21
N PRO A 67 -0.92 15.01 -0.73
CA PRO A 67 -2.18 14.39 -0.38
C PRO A 67 -1.96 13.17 0.50
N ILE A 68 -2.84 12.99 1.48
CA ILE A 68 -2.80 11.84 2.38
C ILE A 68 -3.94 10.92 2.00
N PHE A 69 -3.60 9.65 1.72
CA PHE A 69 -4.56 8.60 1.42
C PHE A 69 -4.57 7.61 2.57
N ASP A 70 -5.76 7.25 3.04
CA ASP A 70 -5.90 6.25 4.08
C ASP A 70 -5.48 4.87 3.58
N GLU A 71 -5.78 4.57 2.31
CA GLU A 71 -5.46 3.28 1.72
C GLU A 71 -4.19 3.38 0.87
N THR A 72 -3.31 2.40 1.02
CA THR A 72 -2.15 2.25 0.12
C THR A 72 -2.59 1.79 -1.25
N VAL A 73 -3.50 0.81 -1.31
CA VAL A 73 -4.17 0.38 -2.54
C VAL A 73 -5.65 0.30 -2.23
N HIS A 74 -6.44 1.13 -2.91
CA HIS A 74 -7.89 1.15 -2.70
C HIS A 74 -8.51 -0.08 -3.36
N ARG A 75 -9.52 -0.65 -2.72
CA ARG A 75 -10.17 -1.87 -3.21
C ARG A 75 -10.71 -1.72 -4.63
N ASP A 76 -11.14 -0.52 -5.02
CA ASP A 76 -11.66 -0.28 -6.37
C ASP A 76 -10.57 -0.32 -7.43
N ASN A 77 -9.31 -0.20 -7.02
CA ASN A 77 -8.14 -0.24 -7.90
C ASN A 77 -7.36 -1.53 -7.73
N MET A 78 -7.97 -2.56 -7.18
CA MET A 78 -7.29 -3.80 -6.82
C MET A 78 -8.02 -4.99 -7.43
N VAL A 79 -7.24 -5.92 -7.97
CA VAL A 79 -7.75 -7.22 -8.42
C VAL A 79 -7.22 -8.28 -7.46
N LEU A 80 -8.13 -9.02 -6.85
CA LEU A 80 -7.77 -10.11 -5.95
C LEU A 80 -7.71 -11.41 -6.75
N TRP A 81 -6.71 -12.23 -6.43
CA TRP A 81 -6.61 -13.56 -7.04
C TRP A 81 -7.41 -14.54 -6.20
N SER A 82 -8.35 -15.22 -6.84
CA SER A 82 -9.09 -16.29 -6.20
C SER A 82 -8.52 -17.61 -6.65
N ASN A 83 -8.59 -18.59 -5.79
CA ASN A 83 -8.12 -19.95 -6.11
C ASN A 83 -9.29 -20.86 -6.42
#